data_cc9c4c6a334a90f40a3773ec353d699a
#
_entry.id   cc9c4c6a334a90f40a3773ec353d699a
#
_cell.length_a   1.000
_cell.length_b   1.000
_cell.length_c   1.000
_cell.angle_alpha   90.00
_cell.angle_beta   90.00
_cell.angle_gamma   90.00
#
_symmetry.space_group_name_H-M   'P 1'
#
loop_
_entity.id
_entity.type
_entity.pdbx_description
1 polymer ?
#
loop_
_entity_poly.entity_id
_entity_poly.type
_entity_poly.pdbx_seq_one_letter_code
_entity_poly.pdbx_strand_id
1 'polypeptide(L)'
;GRLHPLSKEQQIAIAKALKTIGNTEMTLSFLIALTTGARIQTVFTLRKKHFEKPLKEGETEVKIKVGYGTDCDTKFNKIHTLIFPSWVYQKVRIYLNSPRYKKREENSTHIFENQNKQYIFLTNRGTPFYAAHDDPYRHLYKEVPNGATVRQFVFTSLKKQLKKDEYQFDFSFHDLRASYGMNLLDKLIPLVDKKELKLSHALIHIKEKMGHSSLSTTEKYLNFRERHKIKEQAQD
;
A
#
# COMPACT_ATOMS: atom_id res chain seq x y z
N GLY A 1 11.13 -8.65 -11.39
CA GLY A 1 9.99 -8.87 -12.27
C GLY A 1 9.70 -7.66 -13.16
N ARG A 2 8.83 -7.84 -14.13
CA ARG A 2 8.44 -6.77 -15.04
C ARG A 2 7.61 -5.72 -14.29
N LEU A 3 7.94 -4.44 -14.48
CA LEU A 3 7.20 -3.32 -13.90
C LEU A 3 5.85 -3.16 -14.62
N HIS A 4 4.77 -3.07 -13.84
CA HIS A 4 3.42 -2.95 -14.36
C HIS A 4 2.62 -1.86 -13.61
N PRO A 5 2.99 -0.57 -13.72
CA PRO A 5 2.24 0.50 -13.08
C PRO A 5 0.89 0.71 -13.77
N LEU A 6 -0.09 1.07 -12.98
CA LEU A 6 -1.42 1.42 -13.46
C LEU A 6 -1.44 2.84 -14.01
N SER A 7 -2.18 3.07 -15.09
CA SER A 7 -2.45 4.41 -15.59
C SER A 7 -3.31 5.19 -14.58
N LYS A 8 -3.37 6.51 -14.72
CA LYS A 8 -4.26 7.35 -13.89
C LYS A 8 -5.71 6.95 -14.06
N GLU A 9 -6.14 6.68 -15.29
CA GLU A 9 -7.50 6.21 -15.60
C GLU A 9 -7.80 4.89 -14.89
N GLN A 10 -6.88 3.93 -14.92
CA GLN A 10 -7.02 2.64 -14.23
C GLN A 10 -7.06 2.81 -12.71
N GLN A 11 -6.25 3.71 -12.16
CA GLN A 11 -6.27 4.03 -10.71
C GLN A 11 -7.63 4.60 -10.29
N ILE A 12 -8.19 5.51 -11.08
CA ILE A 12 -9.52 6.10 -10.84
C ILE A 12 -10.60 5.03 -10.95
N ALA A 13 -10.53 4.17 -11.95
CA ALA A 13 -11.47 3.06 -12.14
C ALA A 13 -11.48 2.11 -10.92
N ILE A 14 -10.31 1.77 -10.40
CA ILE A 14 -10.17 0.93 -9.20
C ILE A 14 -10.78 1.62 -7.98
N ALA A 15 -10.48 2.90 -7.78
CA ALA A 15 -11.02 3.67 -6.65
C ALA A 15 -12.55 3.71 -6.69
N LYS A 16 -13.14 3.93 -7.86
CA LYS A 16 -14.58 3.93 -8.08
C LYS A 16 -15.20 2.56 -7.82
N ALA A 17 -14.58 1.49 -8.33
CA ALA A 17 -15.04 0.12 -8.11
C ALA A 17 -15.00 -0.26 -6.62
N LEU A 18 -13.94 0.10 -5.90
CA LEU A 18 -13.82 -0.12 -4.46
C LEU A 18 -14.93 0.58 -3.69
N LYS A 19 -15.26 1.81 -4.07
CA LYS A 19 -16.37 2.57 -3.47
C LYS A 19 -17.71 1.87 -3.69
N THR A 20 -17.95 1.36 -4.89
CA THR A 20 -19.17 0.63 -5.24
C THR A 20 -19.29 -0.66 -4.45
N ILE A 21 -18.22 -1.42 -4.32
CA ILE A 21 -18.18 -2.68 -3.55
C ILE A 21 -18.40 -2.41 -2.05
N GLY A 22 -17.86 -1.31 -1.53
CA GLY A 22 -18.06 -0.89 -0.15
C GLY A 22 -17.30 -1.72 0.89
N ASN A 23 -16.21 -2.40 0.50
CA ASN A 23 -15.35 -3.12 1.44
C ASN A 23 -14.33 -2.16 2.07
N THR A 24 -14.58 -1.77 3.31
CA THR A 24 -13.79 -0.74 4.01
C THR A 24 -12.32 -1.13 4.15
N GLU A 25 -12.02 -2.36 4.57
CA GLU A 25 -10.65 -2.83 4.76
C GLU A 25 -9.87 -2.85 3.44
N MET A 26 -10.50 -3.33 2.39
CA MET A 26 -9.87 -3.38 1.07
C MET A 26 -9.64 -1.96 0.53
N THR A 27 -10.62 -1.08 0.61
CA THR A 27 -10.49 0.31 0.17
C THR A 27 -9.34 1.01 0.88
N LEU A 28 -9.27 0.89 2.21
CA LEU A 28 -8.22 1.54 2.99
C LEU A 28 -6.84 0.92 2.74
N SER A 29 -6.75 -0.39 2.60
CA SER A 29 -5.49 -1.08 2.30
C SER A 29 -4.93 -0.70 0.93
N PHE A 30 -5.78 -0.58 -0.08
CA PHE A 30 -5.40 -0.13 -1.42
C PHE A 30 -4.88 1.31 -1.38
N LEU A 31 -5.58 2.17 -0.63
CA LEU A 31 -5.17 3.56 -0.46
C LEU A 31 -3.78 3.65 0.18
N ILE A 32 -3.51 2.87 1.22
CA ILE A 32 -2.19 2.82 1.86
C ILE A 32 -1.12 2.38 0.86
N ALA A 33 -1.35 1.29 0.13
CA ALA A 33 -0.39 0.80 -0.85
C ALA A 33 -0.10 1.82 -1.96
N LEU A 34 -1.14 2.49 -2.46
CA LEU A 34 -1.01 3.47 -3.54
C LEU A 34 -0.31 4.76 -3.08
N THR A 35 -0.48 5.16 -1.82
CA THR A 35 0.06 6.44 -1.29
C THR A 35 1.36 6.32 -0.52
N THR A 36 1.78 5.10 -0.17
CA THR A 36 3.05 4.85 0.56
C THR A 36 4.00 3.94 -0.19
N GLY A 37 3.51 3.21 -1.18
CA GLY A 37 4.28 2.21 -1.91
C GLY A 37 4.47 0.89 -1.16
N ALA A 38 3.87 0.72 0.01
CA ALA A 38 4.03 -0.49 0.82
C ALA A 38 3.56 -1.75 0.07
N ARG A 39 4.30 -2.85 0.25
CA ARG A 39 3.92 -4.17 -0.26
C ARG A 39 2.76 -4.76 0.54
N ILE A 40 2.05 -5.74 -0.03
CA ILE A 40 0.92 -6.41 0.62
C ILE A 40 1.26 -6.89 2.03
N GLN A 41 2.39 -7.54 2.21
CA GLN A 41 2.86 -8.02 3.52
C GLN A 41 2.99 -6.87 4.51
N THR A 42 3.57 -5.76 4.10
CA THR A 42 3.77 -4.58 4.96
C THR A 42 2.43 -3.96 5.34
N VAL A 43 1.56 -3.71 4.36
CA VAL A 43 0.23 -3.12 4.61
C VAL A 43 -0.56 -3.93 5.63
N PHE A 44 -0.60 -5.25 5.46
CA PHE A 44 -1.44 -6.12 6.28
C PHE A 44 -0.77 -6.61 7.58
N THR A 45 0.47 -6.20 7.85
CA THR A 45 1.13 -6.43 9.15
C THR A 45 1.32 -5.13 9.94
N LEU A 46 0.78 -4.00 9.48
CA LEU A 46 0.70 -2.78 10.27
C LEU A 46 -0.15 -3.03 11.53
N ARG A 47 0.24 -2.40 12.62
CA ARG A 47 -0.37 -2.57 13.95
C ARG A 47 -0.98 -1.27 14.47
N LYS A 48 -1.88 -1.37 15.41
CA LYS A 48 -2.48 -0.21 16.07
C LYS A 48 -1.43 0.76 16.61
N LYS A 49 -0.34 0.23 17.17
CA LYS A 49 0.74 1.06 17.74
C LYS A 49 1.35 2.06 16.76
N HIS A 50 1.29 1.76 15.44
CA HIS A 50 1.83 2.64 14.41
C HIS A 50 0.97 3.89 14.17
N PHE A 51 -0.24 3.92 14.73
CA PHE A 51 -1.24 4.98 14.50
C PHE A 51 -1.73 5.62 15.79
N GLU A 52 -1.00 5.46 16.90
CA GLU A 52 -1.39 5.97 18.23
C GLU A 52 -1.29 7.48 18.36
N LYS A 53 -0.30 8.08 17.73
CA LYS A 53 -0.05 9.50 17.88
C LYS A 53 -1.07 10.33 17.12
N PRO A 54 -1.76 11.29 17.79
CA PRO A 54 -2.60 12.24 17.07
C PRO A 54 -1.78 13.09 16.12
N LEU A 55 -2.41 13.52 15.02
CA LEU A 55 -1.78 14.49 14.11
C LEU A 55 -1.54 15.81 14.81
N LYS A 56 -0.38 16.41 14.54
CA LYS A 56 -0.06 17.77 14.97
C LYS A 56 -0.61 18.76 13.93
N GLU A 57 -0.93 19.97 14.38
CA GLU A 57 -1.35 21.04 13.50
C GLU A 57 -0.29 21.32 12.44
N GLY A 58 -0.70 21.43 11.18
CA GLY A 58 0.19 21.67 10.04
C GLY A 58 1.01 20.47 9.56
N GLU A 59 0.87 19.30 10.19
CA GLU A 59 1.58 18.09 9.79
C GLU A 59 0.97 17.52 8.48
N THR A 60 1.78 17.45 7.42
CA THR A 60 1.34 16.97 6.10
C THR A 60 1.74 15.53 5.83
N GLU A 61 2.74 15.02 6.54
CA GLU A 61 3.26 13.65 6.40
C GLU A 61 3.52 13.05 7.77
N VAL A 62 3.30 11.73 7.88
CA VAL A 62 3.62 10.96 9.08
C VAL A 62 4.59 9.84 8.69
N LYS A 63 5.71 9.75 9.38
CA LYS A 63 6.74 8.73 9.17
C LYS A 63 6.45 7.53 10.06
N ILE A 64 6.34 6.34 9.45
CA ILE A 64 6.14 5.08 10.17
C ILE A 64 7.28 4.14 9.82
N LYS A 65 8.07 3.76 10.83
CA LYS A 65 9.16 2.81 10.68
C LYS A 65 8.60 1.39 10.62
N VAL A 66 9.03 0.61 9.63
CA VAL A 66 8.63 -0.79 9.41
C VAL A 66 9.88 -1.64 9.21
N GLY A 67 9.72 -2.96 9.34
CA GLY A 67 10.81 -3.91 9.24
C GLY A 67 11.26 -4.45 10.60
N TYR A 68 12.49 -4.90 10.68
CA TYR A 68 13.04 -5.52 11.89
C TYR A 68 12.77 -4.69 13.16
N GLY A 69 12.23 -5.36 14.17
CA GLY A 69 11.98 -4.74 15.48
C GLY A 69 10.74 -3.85 15.57
N THR A 70 9.92 -3.75 14.53
CA THR A 70 8.76 -2.86 14.49
C THR A 70 7.40 -3.56 14.57
N ASP A 71 7.37 -4.88 14.61
CA ASP A 71 6.18 -5.74 14.51
C ASP A 71 5.47 -5.66 13.14
N CYS A 72 5.98 -4.89 12.20
CA CYS A 72 5.47 -4.78 10.84
C CYS A 72 6.49 -5.33 9.85
N ASP A 73 6.07 -6.27 9.03
CA ASP A 73 6.96 -6.99 8.12
C ASP A 73 7.33 -6.18 6.88
N THR A 74 8.54 -6.40 6.40
CA THR A 74 9.01 -5.96 5.10
C THR A 74 9.69 -7.12 4.38
N LYS A 75 9.94 -6.95 3.07
CA LYS A 75 10.72 -7.91 2.29
C LYS A 75 12.12 -8.03 2.87
N PHE A 76 12.54 -9.26 3.20
CA PHE A 76 13.83 -9.56 3.86
C PHE A 76 14.00 -8.87 5.21
N ASN A 77 12.92 -8.51 5.87
CA ASN A 77 12.93 -7.84 7.17
C ASN A 77 13.73 -6.51 7.18
N LYS A 78 13.87 -5.91 6.02
CA LYS A 78 14.62 -4.66 5.83
C LYS A 78 13.93 -3.50 6.54
N ILE A 79 14.68 -2.74 7.33
CA ILE A 79 14.17 -1.53 7.96
C ILE A 79 13.91 -0.46 6.88
N HIS A 80 12.72 0.10 6.91
CA HIS A 80 12.28 1.15 6.00
C HIS A 80 11.33 2.10 6.71
N THR A 81 11.25 3.32 6.23
CA THR A 81 10.30 4.32 6.72
C THR A 81 9.24 4.58 5.65
N LEU A 82 7.99 4.22 5.96
CA LEU A 82 6.84 4.59 5.14
C LEU A 82 6.48 6.05 5.39
N ILE A 83 6.18 6.78 4.34
CA ILE A 83 5.73 8.16 4.43
C ILE A 83 4.23 8.20 4.13
N PHE A 84 3.43 8.33 5.17
CA PHE A 84 1.98 8.45 5.04
C PHE A 84 1.60 9.91 4.79
N PRO A 85 0.79 10.20 3.76
CA PRO A 85 0.08 11.47 3.75
C PRO A 85 -0.75 11.59 5.03
N SER A 86 -0.76 12.75 5.66
CA SER A 86 -1.45 12.94 6.94
C SER A 86 -2.94 12.57 6.87
N TRP A 87 -3.60 12.86 5.74
CA TRP A 87 -5.02 12.53 5.55
C TRP A 87 -5.27 11.02 5.46
N VAL A 88 -4.33 10.23 4.93
CA VAL A 88 -4.41 8.76 4.92
C VAL A 88 -4.20 8.21 6.33
N TYR A 89 -3.18 8.71 7.02
CA TYR A 89 -2.92 8.37 8.43
C TYR A 89 -4.17 8.63 9.29
N GLN A 90 -4.81 9.76 9.13
CA GLN A 90 -6.03 10.09 9.87
C GLN A 90 -7.21 9.17 9.52
N LYS A 91 -7.36 8.78 8.26
CA LYS A 91 -8.38 7.80 7.86
C LYS A 91 -8.20 6.46 8.59
N VAL A 92 -6.96 6.01 8.75
CA VAL A 92 -6.67 4.79 9.53
C VAL A 92 -7.08 4.98 10.99
N ARG A 93 -6.73 6.12 11.61
CA ARG A 93 -7.12 6.41 13.00
C ARG A 93 -8.64 6.43 13.18
N ILE A 94 -9.36 7.03 12.26
CA ILE A 94 -10.83 7.03 12.27
C ILE A 94 -11.38 5.61 12.17
N TYR A 95 -10.83 4.81 11.26
CA TYR A 95 -11.22 3.41 11.10
C TYR A 95 -11.00 2.59 12.38
N LEU A 96 -9.85 2.75 13.04
CA LEU A 96 -9.51 2.04 14.27
C LEU A 96 -10.47 2.39 15.43
N ASN A 97 -11.10 3.56 15.41
CA ASN A 97 -12.10 3.98 16.39
C ASN A 97 -13.54 3.64 15.96
N SER A 98 -13.72 3.03 14.79
CA SER A 98 -15.05 2.70 14.26
C SER A 98 -15.64 1.47 14.95
N PRO A 99 -16.99 1.38 15.05
CA PRO A 99 -17.64 0.16 15.53
C PRO A 99 -17.29 -1.08 14.73
N ARG A 100 -17.08 -0.93 13.41
CA ARG A 100 -16.71 -2.02 12.51
C ARG A 100 -15.38 -2.65 12.91
N TYR A 101 -14.34 -1.86 13.14
CA TYR A 101 -13.04 -2.37 13.58
C TYR A 101 -13.13 -2.98 14.98
N LYS A 102 -13.77 -2.30 15.92
CA LYS A 102 -13.90 -2.76 17.31
C LYS A 102 -14.58 -4.12 17.37
N LYS A 103 -15.60 -4.36 16.55
CA LYS A 103 -16.28 -5.66 16.48
C LYS A 103 -15.35 -6.76 15.98
N ARG A 104 -14.55 -6.48 14.95
CA ARG A 104 -13.55 -7.43 14.44
C ARG A 104 -12.47 -7.71 15.47
N GLU A 105 -12.02 -6.69 16.19
CA GLU A 105 -11.06 -6.84 17.29
C GLU A 105 -11.63 -7.71 18.41
N GLU A 106 -12.89 -7.52 18.81
CA GLU A 106 -13.58 -8.34 19.80
C GLU A 106 -13.68 -9.81 19.37
N ASN A 107 -13.85 -10.08 18.09
CA ASN A 107 -13.92 -11.44 17.56
C ASN A 107 -12.56 -12.14 17.54
N SER A 108 -11.46 -11.38 17.69
CA SER A 108 -10.12 -11.94 17.68
C SER A 108 -9.86 -12.83 18.90
N THR A 109 -9.33 -14.03 18.66
CA THR A 109 -8.83 -14.91 19.72
C THR A 109 -7.39 -14.59 20.09
N HIS A 110 -6.75 -13.66 19.39
CA HIS A 110 -5.38 -13.22 19.66
C HIS A 110 -5.37 -12.20 20.80
N ILE A 111 -4.82 -12.62 21.91
CA ILE A 111 -4.63 -11.74 23.08
C ILE A 111 -3.16 -11.35 23.09
N PHE A 112 -2.87 -10.10 22.79
CA PHE A 112 -1.51 -9.57 22.87
C PHE A 112 -1.27 -9.02 24.29
N GLU A 113 -0.05 -9.14 24.77
CA GLU A 113 0.39 -8.55 26.05
C GLU A 113 0.07 -7.04 26.09
N ASN A 114 0.34 -6.36 24.97
CA ASN A 114 -0.11 -5.00 24.73
C ASN A 114 -1.07 -5.00 23.55
N GLN A 115 -2.32 -4.57 23.76
CA GLN A 115 -3.37 -4.57 22.76
C GLN A 115 -3.04 -3.69 21.56
N ASN A 116 -2.12 -2.76 21.67
CA ASN A 116 -1.61 -1.95 20.58
C ASN A 116 -0.82 -2.75 19.52
N LYS A 117 -0.43 -3.96 19.83
CA LYS A 117 0.19 -4.90 18.87
C LYS A 117 -0.83 -5.57 17.95
N GLN A 118 -2.13 -5.35 18.17
CA GLN A 118 -3.16 -5.90 17.27
C GLN A 118 -3.03 -5.33 15.87
N TYR A 119 -3.30 -6.16 14.87
CA TYR A 119 -3.31 -5.75 13.47
C TYR A 119 -4.38 -4.70 13.20
N ILE A 120 -4.11 -3.77 12.30
CA ILE A 120 -5.12 -2.78 11.90
C ILE A 120 -6.15 -3.38 10.94
N PHE A 121 -5.79 -4.43 10.19
CA PHE A 121 -6.70 -5.11 9.28
C PHE A 121 -6.99 -6.52 9.74
N LEU A 122 -8.24 -6.76 10.12
CA LEU A 122 -8.75 -8.05 10.57
C LEU A 122 -9.92 -8.48 9.68
N THR A 123 -10.05 -9.78 9.49
CA THR A 123 -11.23 -10.37 8.86
C THR A 123 -12.44 -10.25 9.80
N ASN A 124 -13.63 -10.57 9.30
CA ASN A 124 -14.84 -10.64 10.14
C ASN A 124 -14.68 -11.54 11.37
N ARG A 125 -13.85 -12.56 11.27
CA ARG A 125 -13.57 -13.50 12.36
C ARG A 125 -12.51 -13.00 13.34
N GLY A 126 -11.95 -11.83 13.10
CA GLY A 126 -10.89 -11.27 13.95
C GLY A 126 -9.51 -11.87 13.70
N THR A 127 -9.29 -12.48 12.55
CA THR A 127 -7.98 -13.00 12.13
C THR A 127 -7.28 -12.02 11.19
N PRO A 128 -5.94 -11.95 11.18
CA PRO A 128 -5.25 -11.09 10.24
C PRO A 128 -5.37 -11.60 8.80
N PHE A 129 -5.28 -10.71 7.82
CA PHE A 129 -5.16 -11.07 6.41
C PHE A 129 -3.78 -11.58 6.05
N TYR A 130 -2.79 -11.19 6.83
CA TYR A 130 -1.40 -11.60 6.71
C TYR A 130 -0.81 -11.74 8.11
N ALA A 131 -0.30 -12.91 8.47
CA ALA A 131 0.33 -13.09 9.77
C ALA A 131 1.78 -12.62 9.71
N ALA A 132 2.16 -11.72 10.62
CA ALA A 132 3.53 -11.25 10.73
C ALA A 132 4.48 -12.39 11.06
N HIS A 133 5.75 -12.24 10.64
CA HIS A 133 6.77 -13.26 10.83
C HIS A 133 6.95 -13.67 12.30
N ASP A 134 6.85 -12.71 13.21
CA ASP A 134 7.00 -12.91 14.67
C ASP A 134 5.68 -13.01 15.44
N ASP A 135 4.56 -13.22 14.73
CA ASP A 135 3.26 -13.41 15.38
C ASP A 135 3.30 -14.66 16.26
N PRO A 136 3.08 -14.52 17.58
CA PRO A 136 3.14 -15.65 18.52
C PRO A 136 2.06 -16.70 18.25
N TYR A 137 1.02 -16.35 17.50
CA TYR A 137 -0.10 -17.24 17.16
C TYR A 137 0.06 -17.94 15.81
N ARG A 138 1.17 -17.74 15.08
CA ARG A 138 1.40 -18.38 13.77
C ARG A 138 1.22 -19.89 13.80
N HIS A 139 1.66 -20.53 14.86
CA HIS A 139 1.60 -22.00 15.03
C HIS A 139 0.17 -22.53 15.25
N LEU A 140 -0.79 -21.66 15.56
CA LEU A 140 -2.19 -22.03 15.78
C LEU A 140 -3.01 -22.08 14.50
N TYR A 141 -2.52 -21.48 13.42
CA TYR A 141 -3.23 -21.50 12.15
C TYR A 141 -3.01 -22.84 11.43
N LYS A 142 -4.09 -23.42 10.94
CA LYS A 142 -4.03 -24.56 10.01
C LYS A 142 -3.29 -24.14 8.73
N GLU A 143 -3.65 -22.99 8.20
CA GLU A 143 -2.95 -22.33 7.09
C GLU A 143 -2.61 -20.90 7.53
N VAL A 144 -1.33 -20.56 7.55
CA VAL A 144 -0.87 -19.22 7.97
C VAL A 144 -1.37 -18.19 6.97
N PRO A 145 -2.11 -17.16 7.41
CA PRO A 145 -2.55 -16.08 6.53
C PRO A 145 -1.37 -15.42 5.82
N ASN A 146 -1.44 -15.35 4.51
CA ASN A 146 -0.35 -14.88 3.64
C ASN A 146 -0.82 -13.90 2.56
N GLY A 147 -1.98 -13.26 2.75
CA GLY A 147 -2.56 -12.34 1.79
C GLY A 147 -3.41 -12.99 0.70
N ALA A 148 -3.65 -14.30 0.77
CA ALA A 148 -4.45 -15.01 -0.23
C ALA A 148 -5.87 -14.44 -0.38
N THR A 149 -6.51 -14.06 0.72
CA THR A 149 -7.84 -13.45 0.71
C THR A 149 -7.85 -12.11 -0.04
N VAL A 150 -6.80 -11.32 0.11
CA VAL A 150 -6.65 -10.03 -0.58
C VAL A 150 -6.47 -10.26 -2.08
N ARG A 151 -5.61 -11.18 -2.47
CA ARG A 151 -5.40 -11.54 -3.89
C ARG A 151 -6.68 -12.09 -4.50
N GLN A 152 -7.43 -12.91 -3.75
CA GLN A 152 -8.73 -13.43 -4.16
C GLN A 152 -9.73 -12.29 -4.39
N PHE A 153 -9.76 -11.28 -3.52
CA PHE A 153 -10.62 -10.11 -3.67
C PHE A 153 -10.32 -9.36 -4.98
N VAL A 154 -9.04 -9.17 -5.30
CA VAL A 154 -8.62 -8.53 -6.56
C VAL A 154 -9.08 -9.34 -7.76
N PHE A 155 -8.84 -10.65 -7.72
CA PHE A 155 -9.10 -11.56 -8.84
C PHE A 155 -10.60 -11.78 -9.08
N THR A 156 -11.42 -11.73 -8.05
CA THR A 156 -12.87 -11.99 -8.15
C THR A 156 -13.70 -10.71 -8.07
N SER A 157 -13.92 -10.20 -6.86
CA SER A 157 -14.89 -9.12 -6.60
C SER A 157 -14.53 -7.82 -7.33
N LEU A 158 -13.26 -7.43 -7.29
CA LEU A 158 -12.83 -6.18 -7.90
C LEU A 158 -12.82 -6.28 -9.43
N LYS A 159 -12.30 -7.36 -9.97
CA LYS A 159 -12.29 -7.61 -11.41
C LYS A 159 -13.72 -7.67 -11.97
N LYS A 160 -14.65 -8.32 -11.26
CA LYS A 160 -16.06 -8.39 -11.63
C LYS A 160 -16.70 -6.99 -11.66
N GLN A 161 -16.43 -6.16 -10.67
CA GLN A 161 -16.96 -4.78 -10.64
C GLN A 161 -16.37 -3.92 -11.74
N LEU A 162 -15.07 -4.02 -12.01
CA LEU A 162 -14.42 -3.30 -13.10
C LEU A 162 -15.05 -3.68 -14.45
N LYS A 163 -15.35 -4.97 -14.66
CA LYS A 163 -16.02 -5.44 -15.87
C LYS A 163 -17.42 -4.85 -16.02
N LYS A 164 -18.19 -4.75 -14.92
CA LYS A 164 -19.49 -4.07 -14.91
C LYS A 164 -19.37 -2.58 -15.26
N ASP A 165 -18.27 -1.95 -14.85
CA ASP A 165 -17.97 -0.56 -15.14
C ASP A 165 -17.33 -0.38 -16.53
N GLU A 166 -17.31 -1.43 -17.35
CA GLU A 166 -16.78 -1.46 -18.72
C GLU A 166 -15.26 -1.29 -18.82
N TYR A 167 -14.53 -1.72 -17.77
CA TYR A 167 -13.07 -1.77 -17.79
C TYR A 167 -12.58 -3.21 -17.88
N GLN A 168 -11.63 -3.44 -18.79
CA GLN A 168 -10.95 -4.73 -18.95
C GLN A 168 -9.44 -4.55 -18.86
N PHE A 169 -8.89 -4.76 -17.69
CA PHE A 169 -7.46 -4.83 -17.48
C PHE A 169 -7.15 -5.74 -16.29
N ASP A 170 -6.01 -6.39 -16.36
CA ASP A 170 -5.51 -7.21 -15.26
C ASP A 170 -4.52 -6.43 -14.43
N PHE A 171 -4.57 -6.63 -13.13
CA PHE A 171 -3.60 -6.08 -12.21
C PHE A 171 -3.49 -6.93 -10.95
N SER A 172 -2.40 -6.73 -10.21
CA SER A 172 -2.19 -7.33 -8.90
C SER A 172 -2.07 -6.23 -7.84
N PHE A 173 -2.22 -6.60 -6.58
CA PHE A 173 -2.00 -5.66 -5.47
C PHE A 173 -0.60 -5.03 -5.53
N HIS A 174 0.40 -5.80 -5.98
CA HIS A 174 1.77 -5.29 -6.13
C HIS A 174 1.88 -4.14 -7.14
N ASP A 175 1.01 -4.08 -8.13
CA ASP A 175 1.00 -3.01 -9.13
C ASP A 175 0.67 -1.64 -8.52
N LEU A 176 0.04 -1.61 -7.35
CA LEU A 176 -0.19 -0.37 -6.59
C LEU A 176 1.12 0.27 -6.16
N ARG A 177 2.11 -0.55 -5.77
CA ARG A 177 3.46 -0.06 -5.45
C ARG A 177 4.16 0.50 -6.68
N ALA A 178 4.08 -0.19 -7.80
CA ALA A 178 4.62 0.32 -9.07
C ALA A 178 3.97 1.65 -9.46
N SER A 179 2.65 1.75 -9.26
CA SER A 179 1.89 2.97 -9.52
C SER A 179 2.30 4.12 -8.60
N TYR A 180 2.56 3.84 -7.31
CA TYR A 180 3.10 4.84 -6.39
C TYR A 180 4.42 5.41 -6.89
N GLY A 181 5.35 4.54 -7.29
CA GLY A 181 6.65 4.99 -7.83
C GLY A 181 6.50 5.82 -9.10
N MET A 182 5.62 5.40 -10.01
CA MET A 182 5.35 6.15 -11.23
C MET A 182 4.67 7.50 -10.95
N ASN A 183 3.74 7.55 -9.98
CA ASN A 183 3.09 8.79 -9.56
C ASN A 183 4.11 9.79 -8.96
N LEU A 184 5.09 9.29 -8.19
CA LEU A 184 6.19 10.14 -7.69
C LEU A 184 7.01 10.71 -8.85
N LEU A 185 7.38 9.86 -9.81
CA LEU A 185 8.16 10.29 -10.95
C LEU A 185 7.42 11.33 -11.78
N ASP A 186 6.11 11.12 -12.02
CA ASP A 186 5.27 12.07 -12.75
C ASP A 186 5.17 13.45 -12.08
N LYS A 187 5.30 13.50 -10.76
CA LYS A 187 5.36 14.78 -10.02
C LYS A 187 6.71 15.47 -10.12
N LEU A 188 7.80 14.70 -10.22
CA LEU A 188 9.16 15.24 -10.18
C LEU A 188 9.70 15.62 -11.57
N ILE A 189 9.30 14.91 -12.63
CA ILE A 189 9.78 15.15 -14.00
C ILE A 189 9.51 16.60 -14.45
N PRO A 190 8.35 17.22 -14.24
CA PRO A 190 8.15 18.62 -14.59
C PRO A 190 9.17 19.57 -13.94
N LEU A 191 9.60 19.29 -12.71
CA LEU A 191 10.63 20.06 -12.02
C LEU A 191 12.03 19.85 -12.66
N VAL A 192 12.30 18.65 -13.13
CA VAL A 192 13.54 18.33 -13.86
C VAL A 192 13.53 19.06 -15.21
N ASP A 193 12.42 19.03 -15.93
CA ASP A 193 12.29 19.71 -17.23
C ASP A 193 12.45 21.23 -17.13
N LYS A 194 11.99 21.82 -16.02
CA LYS A 194 12.16 23.24 -15.70
C LYS A 194 13.54 23.59 -15.13
N LYS A 195 14.42 22.61 -14.98
CA LYS A 195 15.75 22.75 -14.36
C LYS A 195 15.72 23.21 -12.90
N GLU A 196 14.59 23.02 -12.21
CA GLU A 196 14.45 23.30 -10.78
C GLU A 196 14.98 22.15 -9.92
N LEU A 197 15.10 20.95 -10.50
CA LEU A 197 15.57 19.73 -9.85
C LEU A 197 16.47 18.95 -10.83
N LYS A 198 17.59 18.41 -10.34
CA LYS A 198 18.41 17.49 -11.13
C LYS A 198 17.75 16.11 -11.20
N LEU A 199 17.82 15.46 -12.37
CA LEU A 199 17.29 14.10 -12.56
C LEU A 199 17.88 13.11 -11.54
N SER A 200 19.19 13.19 -11.26
CA SER A 200 19.84 12.35 -10.26
C SER A 200 19.24 12.50 -8.86
N HIS A 201 18.90 13.72 -8.45
CA HIS A 201 18.25 14.00 -7.17
C HIS A 201 16.81 13.46 -7.13
N ALA A 202 16.07 13.58 -8.23
CA ALA A 202 14.73 13.01 -8.35
C ALA A 202 14.75 11.49 -8.18
N LEU A 203 15.68 10.80 -8.84
CA LEU A 203 15.80 9.34 -8.75
C LEU A 203 16.23 8.89 -7.35
N ILE A 204 17.13 9.60 -6.68
CA ILE A 204 17.53 9.33 -5.30
C ILE A 204 16.32 9.48 -4.36
N HIS A 205 15.53 10.53 -4.54
CA HIS A 205 14.34 10.77 -3.72
C HIS A 205 13.33 9.62 -3.84
N ILE A 206 13.05 9.15 -5.07
CA ILE A 206 12.17 8.02 -5.31
C ILE A 206 12.75 6.75 -4.69
N LYS A 207 14.04 6.50 -4.87
CA LYS A 207 14.76 5.36 -4.28
C LYS A 207 14.55 5.30 -2.77
N GLU A 208 14.74 6.42 -2.09
CA GLU A 208 14.57 6.52 -0.64
C GLU A 208 13.12 6.29 -0.21
N LYS A 209 12.16 6.95 -0.87
CA LYS A 209 10.74 6.81 -0.56
C LYS A 209 10.22 5.39 -0.77
N MET A 210 10.73 4.69 -1.76
CA MET A 210 10.34 3.30 -2.06
C MET A 210 11.16 2.27 -1.28
N GLY A 211 12.27 2.66 -0.67
CA GLY A 211 13.16 1.72 0.02
C GLY A 211 13.91 0.80 -0.94
N HIS A 212 14.22 1.24 -2.16
CA HIS A 212 15.03 0.50 -3.11
C HIS A 212 16.47 0.36 -2.61
N SER A 213 17.05 -0.83 -2.73
CA SER A 213 18.44 -1.09 -2.34
C SER A 213 19.45 -0.53 -3.33
N SER A 214 19.02 -0.29 -4.59
CA SER A 214 19.89 0.25 -5.64
C SER A 214 19.14 1.26 -6.51
N LEU A 215 19.90 2.18 -7.10
CA LEU A 215 19.39 3.18 -8.03
C LEU A 215 18.90 2.52 -9.32
N SER A 216 19.48 1.40 -9.73
CA SER A 216 19.07 0.67 -10.93
C SER A 216 17.60 0.20 -10.87
N THR A 217 17.11 -0.15 -9.69
CA THR A 217 15.69 -0.49 -9.50
C THR A 217 14.80 0.73 -9.75
N THR A 218 15.22 1.90 -9.29
CA THR A 218 14.49 3.16 -9.51
C THR A 218 14.51 3.58 -10.99
N GLU A 219 15.63 3.39 -11.67
CA GLU A 219 15.79 3.71 -13.10
C GLU A 219 14.83 2.94 -14.00
N LYS A 220 14.36 1.77 -13.59
CA LYS A 220 13.34 1.01 -14.32
C LYS A 220 12.04 1.81 -14.50
N TYR A 221 11.68 2.65 -13.53
CA TYR A 221 10.51 3.53 -13.61
C TYR A 221 10.68 4.60 -14.68
N LEU A 222 11.86 5.21 -14.72
CA LEU A 222 12.18 6.20 -15.75
C LEU A 222 12.15 5.56 -17.15
N ASN A 223 12.76 4.40 -17.31
CA ASN A 223 12.79 3.68 -18.56
C ASN A 223 11.38 3.25 -19.02
N PHE A 224 10.53 2.81 -18.10
CA PHE A 224 9.13 2.49 -18.40
C PHE A 224 8.38 3.73 -18.89
N ARG A 225 8.51 4.85 -18.21
CA ARG A 225 7.86 6.12 -18.56
C ARG A 225 8.27 6.58 -19.98
N GLU A 226 9.58 6.54 -20.27
CA GLU A 226 10.11 6.94 -21.57
C GLU A 226 9.59 6.04 -22.70
N ARG A 227 9.56 4.72 -22.50
CA ARG A 227 9.02 3.77 -23.50
C ARG A 227 7.52 3.98 -23.74
N HIS A 228 6.75 4.24 -22.69
CA HIS A 228 5.32 4.50 -22.79
C HIS A 228 5.03 5.79 -23.56
N LYS A 229 5.79 6.84 -23.32
CA LYS A 229 5.73 8.11 -24.04
C LYS A 229 6.01 7.93 -25.55
N ILE A 230 7.01 7.14 -25.91
CA ILE A 230 7.34 6.83 -27.30
C ILE A 230 6.16 6.10 -27.96
N LYS A 231 5.55 5.13 -27.30
CA LYS A 231 4.39 4.40 -27.85
C LYS A 231 3.19 5.32 -28.09
N GLU A 232 2.89 6.23 -27.17
CA GLU A 232 1.82 7.21 -27.35
C GLU A 232 2.08 8.12 -28.55
N GLN A 233 3.30 8.62 -28.70
CA GLN A 233 3.67 9.47 -29.84
C GLN A 233 3.63 8.73 -31.18
N ALA A 234 3.87 7.42 -31.20
CA ALA A 234 3.82 6.62 -32.42
C ALA A 234 2.38 6.28 -32.86
N GLN A 235 1.38 6.45 -31.98
CA GLN A 235 -0.04 6.22 -32.29
C GLN A 235 -0.76 7.48 -32.81
N ASP A 236 -0.18 8.64 -32.58
CA ASP A 236 -0.66 9.92 -33.10
C ASP A 236 -0.13 10.16 -34.54
#